data_b2a19a4fd144cc5f5ad4fe43dc50d6ff
#
_entry.id   b2a19a4fd144cc5f5ad4fe43dc50d6ff
#
_cell.length_a   1.000
_cell.length_b   1.000
_cell.length_c   1.000
_cell.angle_alpha   90.00
_cell.angle_beta   90.00
_cell.angle_gamma   90.00
#
_symmetry.space_group_name_H-M   'P 1'
#
loop_
_entity.id
_entity.type
_entity.pdbx_description
1 polymer ?
#
loop_
_entity_poly.entity_id
_entity_poly.type
_entity_poly.pdbx_seq_one_letter_code
_entity_poly.pdbx_strand_id
1 'polypeptide(L)'
;MNTLRSFLTASLSRVYRRAEKIAFEEWARRNIVLGSKESIDNPGAYDPSHSYYAPRLFDVFMTGHEWRTLSIMKSSQSGITLHALILIARVLAEAPTNILYVLDTKSKSTDLSKNRLQPLLKGCRALTDTFAEAEDELNNLSYSFPGCTLGLRGAGTAGQVASDPIGLAIGDEVDKWPDQKVESHIWDLLVNRIKRSEFGKAIGFSSPTVEVGKIN
;
A
#
# COMPACT_ATOMS: atom_id res chain seq x y z
N MET A 1 -37.34 -5.17 6.96
CA MET A 1 -36.62 -4.94 8.24
C MET A 1 -35.41 -5.86 8.45
N ASN A 2 -35.41 -7.09 7.95
CA ASN A 2 -34.28 -8.04 8.12
C ASN A 2 -33.03 -7.69 7.29
N THR A 3 -33.23 -7.11 6.11
CA THR A 3 -32.11 -6.79 5.16
C THR A 3 -31.18 -5.69 5.67
N LEU A 4 -31.74 -4.64 6.27
CA LEU A 4 -30.93 -3.53 6.83
C LEU A 4 -30.13 -3.98 8.06
N ARG A 5 -30.71 -4.83 8.89
CA ARG A 5 -30.06 -5.38 10.09
C ARG A 5 -28.91 -6.34 9.70
N SER A 6 -29.12 -7.19 8.69
CA SER A 6 -28.05 -8.06 8.17
C SER A 6 -26.91 -7.28 7.51
N PHE A 7 -27.25 -6.22 6.76
CA PHE A 7 -26.26 -5.32 6.16
C PHE A 7 -25.43 -4.58 7.23
N LEU A 8 -26.11 -3.98 8.23
CA LEU A 8 -25.43 -3.30 9.34
C LEU A 8 -24.57 -4.26 10.15
N THR A 9 -25.05 -5.46 10.42
CA THR A 9 -24.29 -6.48 11.18
C THR A 9 -23.07 -6.94 10.38
N ALA A 10 -23.20 -7.16 9.07
CA ALA A 10 -22.07 -7.52 8.21
C ALA A 10 -21.03 -6.38 8.11
N SER A 11 -21.49 -5.13 7.94
CA SER A 11 -20.62 -3.96 7.89
C SER A 11 -19.90 -3.72 9.22
N LEU A 12 -20.63 -3.78 10.34
CA LEU A 12 -20.04 -3.63 11.68
C LEU A 12 -19.10 -4.79 12.02
N SER A 13 -19.42 -6.03 11.65
CA SER A 13 -18.51 -7.16 11.87
C SER A 13 -17.21 -7.06 11.08
N ARG A 14 -17.22 -6.40 9.92
CA ARG A 14 -15.97 -6.09 9.16
C ARG A 14 -15.14 -5.03 9.87
N VAL A 15 -15.75 -3.95 10.35
CA VAL A 15 -15.07 -2.85 11.07
C VAL A 15 -14.52 -3.29 12.42
N TYR A 16 -15.24 -4.17 13.14
CA TYR A 16 -14.84 -4.67 14.47
C TYR A 16 -14.17 -6.04 14.43
N ARG A 17 -13.91 -6.61 13.25
CA ARG A 17 -13.16 -7.87 13.17
C ARG A 17 -11.75 -7.60 13.68
N ARG A 18 -11.44 -8.14 14.87
CA ARG A 18 -10.07 -8.11 15.38
C ARG A 18 -9.18 -8.81 14.36
N ALA A 19 -8.23 -8.07 13.78
CA ALA A 19 -7.30 -8.63 12.81
C ALA A 19 -6.64 -9.88 13.42
N GLU A 20 -6.62 -10.97 12.68
CA GLU A 20 -5.95 -12.18 13.11
C GLU A 20 -4.46 -11.87 13.24
N LYS A 21 -3.88 -12.16 14.41
CA LYS A 21 -2.45 -11.89 14.66
C LYS A 21 -1.59 -12.97 13.98
N ILE A 22 -1.66 -13.04 12.66
CA ILE A 22 -0.79 -13.90 11.86
C ILE A 22 0.33 -13.09 11.22
N ALA A 23 1.47 -13.74 10.99
CA ALA A 23 2.61 -13.12 10.32
C ALA A 23 2.23 -12.66 8.91
N PHE A 24 2.91 -11.63 8.40
CA PHE A 24 2.67 -11.08 7.07
C PHE A 24 2.77 -12.16 5.97
N GLU A 25 3.79 -13.02 6.05
CA GLU A 25 3.98 -14.10 5.09
C GLU A 25 2.81 -15.09 5.08
N GLU A 26 2.37 -15.50 6.25
CA GLU A 26 1.25 -16.44 6.40
C GLU A 26 -0.04 -15.84 5.86
N TRP A 27 -0.31 -14.55 6.15
CA TRP A 27 -1.44 -13.84 5.60
C TRP A 27 -1.38 -13.80 4.06
N ALA A 28 -0.21 -13.48 3.51
CA ALA A 28 -0.02 -13.42 2.07
C ALA A 28 -0.21 -14.78 1.39
N ARG A 29 0.32 -15.87 1.96
CA ARG A 29 0.11 -17.24 1.45
C ARG A 29 -1.36 -17.65 1.41
N ARG A 30 -2.15 -17.22 2.39
CA ARG A 30 -3.58 -17.53 2.46
C ARG A 30 -4.42 -16.74 1.46
N ASN A 31 -4.06 -15.49 1.20
CA ASN A 31 -4.94 -14.54 0.55
C ASN A 31 -4.49 -14.08 -0.84
N ILE A 32 -3.21 -14.17 -1.17
CA ILE A 32 -2.67 -13.62 -2.42
C ILE A 32 -2.52 -14.71 -3.48
N VAL A 33 -3.08 -14.44 -4.64
CA VAL A 33 -2.84 -15.20 -5.88
C VAL A 33 -2.24 -14.23 -6.89
N LEU A 34 -1.02 -14.53 -7.34
CA LEU A 34 -0.28 -13.70 -8.28
C LEU A 34 -0.61 -14.09 -9.72
N GLY A 35 -0.93 -13.12 -10.55
CA GLY A 35 -1.04 -13.31 -11.99
C GLY A 35 0.33 -13.31 -12.67
N SER A 36 0.34 -13.61 -13.97
CA SER A 36 1.57 -13.59 -14.80
C SER A 36 2.21 -12.19 -14.91
N LYS A 37 1.46 -11.13 -14.63
CA LYS A 37 1.98 -9.75 -14.63
C LYS A 37 2.68 -9.36 -13.32
N GLU A 38 2.25 -9.94 -12.20
CA GLU A 38 2.83 -9.71 -10.88
C GLU A 38 4.05 -10.60 -10.64
N SER A 39 4.02 -11.81 -11.17
CA SER A 39 5.11 -12.79 -11.10
C SER A 39 5.23 -13.51 -12.44
N ILE A 40 6.26 -13.17 -13.21
CA ILE A 40 6.50 -13.75 -14.53
C ILE A 40 6.95 -15.21 -14.39
N ASP A 41 7.81 -15.49 -13.43
CA ASP A 41 8.43 -16.79 -13.27
C ASP A 41 7.55 -17.78 -12.49
N ASN A 42 6.74 -17.29 -11.55
CA ASN A 42 5.91 -18.12 -10.66
C ASN A 42 4.51 -17.51 -10.46
N PRO A 43 3.63 -17.52 -11.49
CA PRO A 43 2.23 -17.15 -11.28
C PRO A 43 1.53 -18.22 -10.44
N GLY A 44 0.56 -17.80 -9.62
CA GLY A 44 -0.20 -18.69 -8.75
C GLY A 44 -0.15 -18.27 -7.29
N ALA A 45 -0.11 -19.25 -6.37
CA ALA A 45 -0.04 -18.96 -4.95
C ALA A 45 1.24 -18.17 -4.61
N TYR A 46 1.09 -17.18 -3.72
CA TYR A 46 2.23 -16.38 -3.28
C TYR A 46 3.35 -17.24 -2.68
N ASP A 47 4.57 -17.07 -3.19
CA ASP A 47 5.79 -17.68 -2.69
C ASP A 47 6.87 -16.60 -2.46
N PRO A 48 7.37 -16.41 -1.22
CA PRO A 48 8.39 -15.43 -0.90
C PRO A 48 9.83 -15.88 -1.21
N SER A 49 10.05 -17.04 -1.81
CA SER A 49 11.39 -17.65 -1.98
C SER A 49 12.43 -16.70 -2.60
N HIS A 50 12.01 -15.85 -3.54
CA HIS A 50 12.89 -14.87 -4.19
C HIS A 50 13.13 -13.60 -3.35
N SER A 51 12.36 -13.36 -2.30
CA SER A 51 12.41 -12.15 -1.48
C SER A 51 12.06 -12.45 -0.02
N TYR A 52 12.59 -13.53 0.51
CA TYR A 52 12.27 -14.09 1.83
C TYR A 52 12.42 -13.09 3.01
N TYR A 53 13.25 -12.08 2.85
CA TYR A 53 13.47 -11.03 3.85
C TYR A 53 12.34 -10.00 3.91
N ALA A 54 11.66 -9.75 2.79
CA ALA A 54 10.67 -8.70 2.69
C ALA A 54 9.43 -8.93 3.57
N PRO A 55 8.81 -10.11 3.62
CA PRO A 55 7.69 -10.38 4.53
C PRO A 55 8.01 -10.06 5.98
N ARG A 56 9.19 -10.47 6.45
CA ARG A 56 9.63 -10.24 7.82
C ARG A 56 9.85 -8.76 8.11
N LEU A 57 10.42 -8.01 7.17
CA LEU A 57 10.63 -6.57 7.29
C LEU A 57 9.30 -5.83 7.49
N PHE A 58 8.30 -6.13 6.65
CA PHE A 58 6.98 -5.52 6.74
C PHE A 58 6.24 -5.95 8.01
N ASP A 59 6.38 -7.21 8.43
CA ASP A 59 5.75 -7.71 9.65
C ASP A 59 6.28 -6.97 10.88
N VAL A 60 7.60 -6.88 11.05
CA VAL A 60 8.23 -6.15 12.16
C VAL A 60 7.82 -4.68 12.16
N PHE A 61 7.82 -4.02 11.00
CA PHE A 61 7.42 -2.62 10.90
C PHE A 61 5.95 -2.39 11.25
N MET A 62 5.06 -3.24 10.78
CA MET A 62 3.61 -3.07 11.02
C MET A 62 3.21 -3.43 12.46
N THR A 63 3.90 -4.36 13.09
CA THR A 63 3.62 -4.76 14.48
C THR A 63 4.31 -3.87 15.50
N GLY A 64 5.41 -3.20 15.13
CA GLY A 64 6.14 -2.27 16.02
C GLY A 64 5.40 -0.95 16.20
N HIS A 65 4.90 -0.68 17.41
CA HIS A 65 4.18 0.58 17.71
C HIS A 65 5.08 1.82 17.72
N GLU A 66 6.36 1.65 18.02
CA GLU A 66 7.34 2.74 18.14
C GLU A 66 7.81 3.28 16.78
N TRP A 67 7.72 2.46 15.73
CA TRP A 67 8.26 2.77 14.42
C TRP A 67 7.18 3.36 13.50
N ARG A 68 7.34 4.61 13.15
CA ARG A 68 6.41 5.30 12.25
C ARG A 68 6.90 5.43 10.82
N THR A 69 8.21 5.39 10.64
CA THR A 69 8.83 5.56 9.31
C THR A 69 9.80 4.42 9.06
N LEU A 70 9.72 3.82 7.87
CA LEU A 70 10.64 2.81 7.39
C LEU A 70 11.25 3.30 6.07
N SER A 71 12.57 3.42 6.03
CA SER A 71 13.32 3.72 4.81
C SER A 71 14.08 2.47 4.36
N ILE A 72 13.91 2.07 3.10
CA ILE A 72 14.51 0.87 2.54
C ILE A 72 15.36 1.23 1.34
N MET A 73 16.66 1.06 1.47
CA MET A 73 17.57 1.05 0.31
C MET A 73 17.52 -0.35 -0.31
N LYS A 74 17.12 -0.44 -1.57
CA LYS A 74 16.92 -1.72 -2.25
C LYS A 74 17.73 -1.82 -3.54
N SER A 75 18.10 -3.02 -3.92
CA SER A 75 18.56 -3.31 -5.29
C SER A 75 17.36 -3.35 -6.25
N SER A 76 17.65 -3.27 -7.53
CA SER A 76 16.65 -3.54 -8.57
C SER A 76 16.10 -4.97 -8.41
N GLN A 77 14.82 -5.17 -8.72
CA GLN A 77 14.13 -6.48 -8.70
C GLN A 77 14.14 -7.19 -7.33
N SER A 78 14.27 -6.45 -6.24
CA SER A 78 14.29 -7.00 -4.87
C SER A 78 12.94 -7.48 -4.34
N GLY A 79 11.85 -7.33 -5.11
CA GLY A 79 10.50 -7.72 -4.69
C GLY A 79 9.80 -6.76 -3.72
N ILE A 80 10.46 -5.71 -3.24
CA ILE A 80 9.89 -4.77 -2.25
C ILE A 80 8.59 -4.12 -2.74
N THR A 81 8.52 -3.70 -4.01
CA THR A 81 7.28 -3.14 -4.57
C THR A 81 6.12 -4.13 -4.50
N LEU A 82 6.34 -5.41 -4.82
CA LEU A 82 5.29 -6.44 -4.69
C LEU A 82 4.80 -6.57 -3.24
N HIS A 83 5.73 -6.62 -2.28
CA HIS A 83 5.36 -6.73 -0.87
C HIS A 83 4.65 -5.48 -0.34
N ALA A 84 4.99 -4.29 -0.85
CA ALA A 84 4.24 -3.07 -0.54
C ALA A 84 2.79 -3.12 -1.07
N LEU A 85 2.56 -3.70 -2.26
CA LEU A 85 1.21 -3.93 -2.79
C LEU A 85 0.44 -4.97 -1.97
N ILE A 86 1.11 -6.04 -1.53
CA ILE A 86 0.51 -7.04 -0.62
C ILE A 86 0.16 -6.41 0.74
N LEU A 87 1.01 -5.50 1.25
CA LEU A 87 0.70 -4.76 2.47
C LEU A 87 -0.55 -3.89 2.31
N ILE A 88 -0.71 -3.21 1.18
CA ILE A 88 -1.93 -2.46 0.87
C ILE A 88 -3.16 -3.38 0.96
N ALA A 89 -3.11 -4.53 0.28
CA ALA A 89 -4.22 -5.49 0.31
C ALA A 89 -4.55 -5.93 1.74
N ARG A 90 -3.52 -6.22 2.56
CA ARG A 90 -3.70 -6.60 3.96
C ARG A 90 -4.33 -5.47 4.80
N VAL A 91 -3.84 -4.25 4.66
CA VAL A 91 -4.37 -3.09 5.40
C VAL A 91 -5.83 -2.82 5.02
N LEU A 92 -6.17 -2.89 3.74
CA LEU A 92 -7.56 -2.74 3.27
C LEU A 92 -8.49 -3.82 3.84
N ALA A 93 -7.98 -5.06 4.00
CA ALA A 93 -8.77 -6.19 4.50
C ALA A 93 -8.93 -6.19 6.03
N GLU A 94 -7.88 -5.85 6.79
CA GLU A 94 -7.82 -6.09 8.24
C GLU A 94 -7.93 -4.81 9.09
N ALA A 95 -7.40 -3.69 8.59
CA ALA A 95 -7.34 -2.42 9.31
C ALA A 95 -7.53 -1.25 8.34
N PRO A 96 -8.71 -1.10 7.72
CA PRO A 96 -8.96 -0.10 6.69
C PRO A 96 -8.58 1.30 7.17
N THR A 97 -7.73 1.97 6.40
CA THR A 97 -7.32 3.36 6.60
C THR A 97 -7.00 4.00 5.26
N ASN A 98 -6.99 5.33 5.21
CA ASN A 98 -6.62 6.04 3.98
C ASN A 98 -5.16 5.77 3.65
N ILE A 99 -4.92 5.32 2.42
CA ILE A 99 -3.61 4.94 1.90
C ILE A 99 -3.23 5.88 0.76
N LEU A 100 -2.00 6.37 0.79
CA LEU A 100 -1.41 7.13 -0.30
C LEU A 100 -0.14 6.44 -0.80
N TYR A 101 -0.13 6.07 -2.07
CA TYR A 101 1.02 5.52 -2.78
C TYR A 101 1.57 6.56 -3.75
N VAL A 102 2.84 6.90 -3.63
CA VAL A 102 3.48 7.94 -4.44
C VAL A 102 4.65 7.35 -5.23
N LEU A 103 4.65 7.61 -6.54
CA LEU A 103 5.74 7.31 -7.45
C LEU A 103 6.36 8.61 -7.98
N ASP A 104 7.45 8.49 -8.72
CA ASP A 104 8.11 9.66 -9.32
C ASP A 104 7.22 10.41 -10.33
N THR A 105 6.42 9.68 -11.14
CA THR A 105 5.55 10.27 -12.16
C THR A 105 4.11 9.74 -12.12
N LYS A 106 3.18 10.55 -12.63
CA LYS A 106 1.78 10.15 -12.80
C LYS A 106 1.62 8.98 -13.77
N SER A 107 2.44 8.90 -14.82
CA SER A 107 2.40 7.79 -15.78
C SER A 107 2.72 6.46 -15.09
N LYS A 108 3.81 6.41 -14.31
CA LYS A 108 4.18 5.20 -13.55
C LYS A 108 3.11 4.83 -12.51
N SER A 109 2.46 5.83 -11.89
CA SER A 109 1.33 5.57 -10.99
C SER A 109 0.18 4.88 -11.71
N THR A 110 -0.14 5.32 -12.93
CA THR A 110 -1.19 4.71 -13.77
C THR A 110 -0.80 3.29 -14.19
N ASP A 111 0.44 3.08 -14.60
CA ASP A 111 0.94 1.77 -15.02
C ASP A 111 0.96 0.77 -13.85
N LEU A 112 1.45 1.18 -12.68
CA LEU A 112 1.44 0.36 -11.47
C LEU A 112 0.00 -0.01 -11.10
N SER A 113 -0.90 0.98 -11.12
CA SER A 113 -2.32 0.79 -10.81
C SER A 113 -2.95 -0.28 -11.69
N LYS A 114 -2.90 -0.11 -13.02
CA LYS A 114 -3.56 -0.99 -13.99
C LYS A 114 -2.92 -2.36 -14.11
N ASN A 115 -1.59 -2.40 -14.12
CA ASN A 115 -0.87 -3.61 -14.49
C ASN A 115 -0.46 -4.47 -13.30
N ARG A 116 -0.46 -3.94 -12.07
CA ARG A 116 -0.01 -4.67 -10.89
C ARG A 116 -0.98 -4.59 -9.72
N LEU A 117 -1.40 -3.38 -9.30
CA LEU A 117 -2.24 -3.22 -8.11
C LEU A 117 -3.65 -3.79 -8.32
N GLN A 118 -4.35 -3.41 -9.40
CA GLN A 118 -5.69 -3.91 -9.67
C GLN A 118 -5.75 -5.43 -9.79
N PRO A 119 -4.88 -6.09 -10.60
CA PRO A 119 -4.87 -7.54 -10.66
C PRO A 119 -4.60 -8.20 -9.32
N LEU A 120 -3.67 -7.66 -8.51
CA LEU A 120 -3.38 -8.17 -7.18
C LEU A 120 -4.57 -8.06 -6.23
N LEU A 121 -5.25 -6.89 -6.22
CA LEU A 121 -6.43 -6.70 -5.37
C LEU A 121 -7.60 -7.62 -5.80
N LYS A 122 -7.81 -7.80 -7.12
CA LYS A 122 -8.78 -8.76 -7.65
C LYS A 122 -8.46 -10.20 -7.29
N GLY A 123 -7.18 -10.56 -7.27
CA GLY A 123 -6.71 -11.90 -6.87
C GLY A 123 -6.65 -12.10 -5.35
N CYS A 124 -6.88 -11.07 -4.55
CA CYS A 124 -6.83 -11.18 -3.09
C CYS A 124 -8.14 -11.74 -2.52
N ARG A 125 -8.08 -12.95 -1.98
CA ARG A 125 -9.25 -13.65 -1.41
C ARG A 125 -9.95 -12.87 -0.31
N ALA A 126 -9.18 -12.15 0.53
CA ALA A 126 -9.73 -11.36 1.62
C ALA A 126 -10.50 -10.10 1.14
N LEU A 127 -10.33 -9.69 -0.12
CA LEU A 127 -10.94 -8.49 -0.70
C LEU A 127 -12.00 -8.78 -1.78
N THR A 128 -12.29 -10.05 -2.09
CA THR A 128 -13.16 -10.42 -3.21
C THR A 128 -14.47 -9.66 -3.22
N ASP A 129 -15.20 -9.66 -2.10
CA ASP A 129 -16.50 -8.99 -2.02
C ASP A 129 -16.36 -7.46 -2.01
N THR A 130 -15.36 -6.94 -1.28
CA THR A 130 -15.14 -5.50 -1.11
C THR A 130 -14.65 -4.84 -2.39
N PHE A 131 -13.84 -5.56 -3.18
CA PHE A 131 -13.30 -5.04 -4.43
C PHE A 131 -14.37 -5.02 -5.53
N ALA A 132 -15.27 -5.98 -5.58
CA ALA A 132 -16.38 -6.01 -6.53
C ALA A 132 -17.30 -4.77 -6.37
N GLU A 133 -17.54 -4.32 -5.13
CA GLU A 133 -18.29 -3.10 -4.86
C GLU A 133 -17.55 -1.81 -5.25
N ALA A 134 -16.21 -1.82 -5.19
CA ALA A 134 -15.36 -0.67 -5.50
C ALA A 134 -15.06 -0.52 -7.00
N GLU A 135 -15.33 -1.54 -7.83
CA GLU A 135 -14.94 -1.56 -9.24
C GLU A 135 -15.70 -0.52 -10.10
N ASP A 136 -16.94 -0.19 -9.74
CA ASP A 136 -17.77 0.80 -10.44
C ASP A 136 -17.28 2.26 -10.26
N GLU A 137 -16.45 2.55 -9.25
CA GLU A 137 -15.89 3.88 -8.97
C GLU A 137 -14.42 4.05 -9.39
N LEU A 138 -13.87 3.11 -10.17
CA LEU A 138 -12.45 3.06 -10.47
C LEU A 138 -11.99 4.17 -11.44
N ASN A 139 -11.63 5.28 -10.89
CA ASN A 139 -10.65 6.15 -11.52
C ASN A 139 -9.26 5.50 -11.33
N ASN A 140 -8.50 5.29 -12.40
CA ASN A 140 -7.21 4.57 -12.41
C ASN A 140 -6.17 4.98 -11.34
N LEU A 141 -6.42 6.00 -10.56
CA LEU A 141 -5.51 6.56 -9.55
C LEU A 141 -6.17 6.77 -8.19
N SER A 142 -7.45 6.43 -8.03
CA SER A 142 -8.18 6.54 -6.77
C SER A 142 -9.19 5.41 -6.65
N TYR A 143 -9.22 4.78 -5.50
CA TYR A 143 -10.09 3.66 -5.17
C TYR A 143 -10.83 3.98 -3.88
N SER A 144 -12.14 3.89 -3.91
CA SER A 144 -12.99 4.05 -2.73
C SER A 144 -13.34 2.67 -2.17
N PHE A 145 -13.05 2.46 -0.90
CA PHE A 145 -13.41 1.27 -0.15
C PHE A 145 -14.32 1.66 1.01
N PRO A 146 -15.11 0.75 1.56
CA PRO A 146 -15.88 1.04 2.76
C PRO A 146 -15.00 1.56 3.91
N GLY A 147 -15.14 2.85 4.24
CA GLY A 147 -14.42 3.49 5.33
C GLY A 147 -13.01 3.99 5.03
N CYS A 148 -12.49 3.82 3.82
CA CYS A 148 -11.17 4.35 3.46
C CYS A 148 -10.99 4.56 1.96
N THR A 149 -9.92 5.27 1.60
CA THR A 149 -9.52 5.51 0.22
C THR A 149 -8.08 5.06 -0.02
N LEU A 150 -7.81 4.58 -1.23
CA LEU A 150 -6.47 4.31 -1.71
C LEU A 150 -6.17 5.22 -2.90
N GLY A 151 -5.23 6.15 -2.74
CA GLY A 151 -4.80 7.06 -3.79
C GLY A 151 -3.41 6.70 -4.32
N LEU A 152 -3.24 6.75 -5.65
CA LEU A 152 -1.93 6.71 -6.30
C LEU A 152 -1.63 8.07 -6.89
N ARG A 153 -0.41 8.58 -6.72
CA ARG A 153 -0.03 9.92 -7.22
C ARG A 153 1.40 9.93 -7.74
N GLY A 154 1.66 10.80 -8.69
CA GLY A 154 3.02 11.18 -9.03
C GLY A 154 3.57 12.19 -8.02
N ALA A 155 4.86 12.13 -7.71
CA ALA A 155 5.51 13.01 -6.75
C ALA A 155 5.30 14.50 -7.07
N GLY A 156 5.29 14.89 -8.36
CA GLY A 156 5.01 16.27 -8.77
C GLY A 156 3.62 16.80 -8.40
N THR A 157 2.67 15.93 -8.05
CA THR A 157 1.29 16.27 -7.68
C THR A 157 0.94 15.86 -6.24
N ALA A 158 1.84 15.21 -5.53
CA ALA A 158 1.58 14.68 -4.20
C ALA A 158 1.25 15.79 -3.16
N GLY A 159 1.76 16.99 -3.34
CA GLY A 159 1.44 18.14 -2.49
C GLY A 159 -0.05 18.54 -2.51
N GLN A 160 -0.75 18.26 -3.60
CA GLN A 160 -2.18 18.57 -3.75
C GLN A 160 -3.11 17.57 -3.03
N VAL A 161 -2.60 16.40 -2.61
CA VAL A 161 -3.37 15.35 -1.91
C VAL A 161 -3.55 15.66 -0.42
N ALA A 162 -3.56 16.91 -0.10
CA ALA A 162 -3.25 17.45 1.21
C ALA A 162 -4.40 17.46 2.21
N SER A 163 -5.63 17.12 1.88
CA SER A 163 -6.78 17.38 2.74
C SER A 163 -7.10 16.24 3.72
N ASP A 164 -6.91 14.99 3.34
CA ASP A 164 -7.38 13.87 4.14
C ASP A 164 -6.30 13.28 5.08
N PRO A 165 -6.66 12.83 6.28
CA PRO A 165 -5.76 12.08 7.14
C PRO A 165 -5.28 10.81 6.42
N ILE A 166 -3.98 10.55 6.44
CA ILE A 166 -3.36 9.36 5.85
C ILE A 166 -2.91 8.46 6.99
N GLY A 167 -3.37 7.19 6.97
CA GLY A 167 -2.91 6.18 7.91
C GLY A 167 -1.70 5.39 7.40
N LEU A 168 -1.58 5.23 6.08
CA LEU A 168 -0.42 4.58 5.46
C LEU A 168 0.05 5.38 4.23
N ALA A 169 1.29 5.87 4.28
CA ALA A 169 1.96 6.51 3.15
C ALA A 169 3.06 5.58 2.60
N ILE A 170 3.11 5.40 1.28
CA ILE A 170 4.13 4.59 0.63
C ILE A 170 4.78 5.42 -0.47
N GLY A 171 6.11 5.56 -0.42
CA GLY A 171 6.93 6.19 -1.44
C GLY A 171 7.77 5.17 -2.19
N ASP A 172 7.57 5.06 -3.50
CA ASP A 172 8.34 4.18 -4.39
C ASP A 172 9.33 5.00 -5.20
N GLU A 173 10.57 4.54 -5.27
CA GLU A 173 11.68 5.21 -5.96
C GLU A 173 11.89 6.67 -5.48
N VAL A 174 11.88 6.87 -4.16
CA VAL A 174 11.92 8.20 -3.51
C VAL A 174 13.11 9.04 -3.97
N ASP A 175 14.28 8.43 -4.24
CA ASP A 175 15.46 9.15 -4.72
C ASP A 175 15.29 9.75 -6.12
N LYS A 176 14.35 9.22 -6.90
CA LYS A 176 14.05 9.71 -8.26
C LYS A 176 12.99 10.81 -8.28
N TRP A 177 12.41 11.16 -7.14
CA TRP A 177 11.40 12.19 -7.09
C TRP A 177 11.99 13.56 -7.40
N PRO A 178 11.27 14.40 -8.16
CA PRO A 178 11.76 15.71 -8.52
C PRO A 178 11.99 16.58 -7.29
N ASP A 179 13.08 17.32 -7.28
CA ASP A 179 13.30 18.38 -6.31
C ASP A 179 12.31 19.50 -6.57
N GLN A 180 11.35 19.67 -5.70
CA GLN A 180 10.44 20.80 -5.78
C GLN A 180 11.09 22.01 -5.11
N LYS A 181 10.97 23.17 -5.75
CA LYS A 181 11.36 24.48 -5.17
C LYS A 181 10.39 24.92 -4.05
N VAL A 182 9.94 24.01 -3.21
CA VAL A 182 8.98 24.22 -2.13
C VAL A 182 9.72 24.02 -0.80
N GLU A 183 9.23 24.63 0.25
CA GLU A 183 9.84 24.70 1.59
C GLU A 183 10.17 23.33 2.24
N SER A 184 9.67 22.21 1.69
CA SER A 184 9.95 20.85 2.23
C SER A 184 9.88 19.79 1.14
N HIS A 185 10.68 18.77 1.30
CA HIS A 185 10.69 17.58 0.43
C HIS A 185 9.33 16.87 0.46
N ILE A 186 8.87 16.30 -0.66
CA ILE A 186 7.58 15.58 -0.73
C ILE A 186 7.54 14.44 0.28
N TRP A 187 8.66 13.74 0.49
CA TRP A 187 8.77 12.71 1.50
C TRP A 187 8.51 13.24 2.91
N ASP A 188 9.07 14.39 3.27
CA ASP A 188 8.85 15.02 4.58
C ASP A 188 7.38 15.44 4.76
N LEU A 189 6.74 15.92 3.69
CA LEU A 189 5.31 16.21 3.71
C LEU A 189 4.47 14.95 4.01
N LEU A 190 4.79 13.82 3.40
CA LEU A 190 4.10 12.54 3.67
C LEU A 190 4.32 12.09 5.12
N VAL A 191 5.56 12.13 5.60
CA VAL A 191 5.90 11.78 6.99
C VAL A 191 5.20 12.70 7.99
N ASN A 192 5.08 13.98 7.69
CA ASN A 192 4.36 14.91 8.56
C ASN A 192 2.84 14.66 8.58
N ARG A 193 2.27 14.12 7.51
CA ARG A 193 0.82 13.83 7.44
C ARG A 193 0.41 12.62 8.25
N ILE A 194 1.21 11.57 8.23
CA ILE A 194 0.91 10.37 9.04
C ILE A 194 0.92 10.68 10.55
N LYS A 195 1.60 11.75 10.99
CA LYS A 195 1.62 12.17 12.40
C LYS A 195 0.25 12.53 12.95
N ARG A 196 -0.70 12.88 12.08
CA ARG A 196 -2.10 13.18 12.47
C ARG A 196 -2.92 11.93 12.78
N SER A 197 -2.47 10.76 12.36
CA SER A 197 -3.08 9.48 12.69
C SER A 197 -2.32 8.84 13.86
N GLU A 198 -3.05 8.32 14.85
CA GLU A 198 -2.45 7.64 16.02
C GLU A 198 -1.56 6.47 15.58
N PHE A 199 -1.96 5.72 14.57
CA PHE A 199 -1.27 4.56 14.03
C PHE A 199 -0.65 4.81 12.65
N GLY A 200 -0.44 6.09 12.28
CA GLY A 200 0.08 6.45 10.97
C GLY A 200 1.48 5.91 10.72
N LYS A 201 1.70 5.33 9.54
CA LYS A 201 2.98 4.76 9.10
C LYS A 201 3.37 5.24 7.71
N ALA A 202 4.68 5.44 7.50
CA ALA A 202 5.25 5.80 6.21
C ALA A 202 6.36 4.81 5.83
N ILE A 203 6.34 4.35 4.59
CA ILE A 203 7.35 3.46 4.02
C ILE A 203 7.90 4.10 2.77
N GLY A 204 9.19 4.41 2.76
CA GLY A 204 9.91 4.90 1.58
C GLY A 204 10.93 3.87 1.12
N PHE A 205 11.01 3.62 -0.18
CA PHE A 205 12.03 2.75 -0.72
C PHE A 205 12.54 3.25 -2.08
N SER A 206 13.82 3.03 -2.31
CA SER A 206 14.48 3.41 -3.57
C SER A 206 15.69 2.53 -3.85
N SER A 207 16.03 2.43 -5.13
CA SER A 207 17.37 2.04 -5.53
C SER A 207 18.23 3.31 -5.55
N PRO A 208 19.37 3.37 -4.86
CA PRO A 208 20.19 4.56 -4.82
C PRO A 208 20.65 4.95 -6.23
N THR A 209 20.50 6.21 -6.57
CA THR A 209 20.88 6.76 -7.88
C THR A 209 22.15 7.59 -7.84
N VAL A 210 22.46 8.12 -6.66
CA VAL A 210 23.64 8.94 -6.39
C VAL A 210 24.18 8.63 -4.99
N GLU A 211 25.43 8.96 -4.73
CA GLU A 211 26.11 8.68 -3.46
C GLU A 211 25.42 9.35 -2.25
N VAL A 212 24.78 10.49 -2.48
CA VAL A 212 23.97 11.22 -1.49
C VAL A 212 22.53 11.24 -1.97
N GLY A 213 21.81 10.15 -1.75
CA GLY A 213 20.39 10.03 -2.09
C GLY A 213 19.47 10.50 -0.95
N LYS A 214 18.18 10.64 -1.26
CA LYS A 214 17.13 11.13 -0.33
C LYS A 214 16.72 10.12 0.73
N ILE A 215 17.16 8.89 0.59
CA ILE A 215 16.79 7.77 1.49
C ILE A 215 17.97 7.33 2.38
N ASN A 216 19.12 7.97 2.25
CA ASN A 216 20.30 7.74 3.07
C ASN A 216 20.17 8.38 4.46
#